data_d2fd254496641705d8ef0d0555fd7268
#
_entry.id   d2fd254496641705d8ef0d0555fd7268
#
_cell.length_a   1.000
_cell.length_b   1.000
_cell.length_c   1.000
_cell.angle_alpha   90.00
_cell.angle_beta   90.00
_cell.angle_gamma   90.00
#
_symmetry.space_group_name_H-M   'P 1'
#
loop_
_entity.id
_entity.type
_entity.pdbx_description
1 polymer ?
#
loop_
_entity_poly.entity_id
_entity_poly.type
_entity_poly.pdbx_seq_one_letter_code
_entity_poly.pdbx_strand_id
1 'polypeptide(L)'
;MRALAAAPLCALLAACASGAAEPRFTVVTVDPAHQRLQLFLNDEQGRPYRRLEKLAQALAKHDRKLVFAMNAGMYHADFSPVGLYIADGVALSPLNLAHGKGNFFLRPNGVFLLTDAGARVIESSELPALHDKIHLATQSGPMLLSHGVINPVFDPGSRSVHLRNGVCAVDGKAVFVISEDPVTFHAFARYLRDALKCRDALYLDGSVSSLYSPALGRNDHRAELGPIIGVVAD
;
A
#
# COMPACT_ATOMS: atom_id res chain seq x y z
N MET A 1 -71.01 -30.26 25.05
CA MET A 1 -70.08 -29.16 25.35
C MET A 1 -68.68 -29.50 24.74
N ARG A 2 -68.34 -28.90 23.63
CA ARG A 2 -67.04 -29.14 22.94
C ARG A 2 -66.15 -27.95 23.23
N ALA A 3 -65.00 -28.20 23.87
CA ALA A 3 -64.00 -27.20 24.14
C ALA A 3 -63.13 -26.99 22.87
N LEU A 4 -63.07 -25.76 22.35
CA LEU A 4 -62.13 -25.35 21.31
C LEU A 4 -60.75 -25.02 21.97
N ALA A 5 -59.74 -25.76 21.58
CA ALA A 5 -58.34 -25.43 21.93
C ALA A 5 -57.81 -24.40 20.93
N ALA A 6 -57.38 -23.25 21.46
CA ALA A 6 -56.68 -22.22 20.68
C ALA A 6 -55.18 -22.53 20.65
N ALA A 7 -54.61 -22.69 19.45
CA ALA A 7 -53.16 -22.83 19.24
C ALA A 7 -52.49 -21.44 19.20
N PRO A 8 -51.33 -21.24 19.82
CA PRO A 8 -50.63 -19.99 19.72
C PRO A 8 -49.87 -19.90 18.38
N LEU A 9 -50.11 -18.82 17.66
CA LEU A 9 -49.41 -18.45 16.44
C LEU A 9 -48.01 -17.89 16.81
N CYS A 10 -46.97 -18.70 16.67
CA CYS A 10 -45.58 -18.26 16.81
C CYS A 10 -45.17 -17.46 15.57
N ALA A 11 -45.12 -16.13 15.68
CA ALA A 11 -44.56 -15.27 14.64
C ALA A 11 -43.03 -15.36 14.67
N LEU A 12 -42.44 -16.03 13.66
CA LEU A 12 -41.01 -15.97 13.40
C LEU A 12 -40.65 -14.57 12.83
N LEU A 13 -40.04 -13.72 13.64
CA LEU A 13 -39.39 -12.52 13.19
C LEU A 13 -38.08 -12.92 12.51
N ALA A 14 -38.07 -12.98 11.17
CA ALA A 14 -36.86 -13.06 10.38
C ALA A 14 -36.13 -11.73 10.48
N ALA A 15 -35.10 -11.66 11.31
CA ALA A 15 -34.15 -10.55 11.33
C ALA A 15 -33.34 -10.61 10.04
N CYS A 16 -33.67 -9.76 9.05
CA CYS A 16 -32.81 -9.48 7.92
C CYS A 16 -31.58 -8.75 8.46
N ALA A 17 -30.49 -9.47 8.73
CA ALA A 17 -29.20 -8.89 8.90
C ALA A 17 -28.78 -8.32 7.54
N SER A 18 -28.94 -7.02 7.33
CA SER A 18 -28.34 -6.30 6.22
C SER A 18 -26.82 -6.26 6.45
N GLY A 19 -26.14 -7.35 6.09
CA GLY A 19 -24.68 -7.38 6.06
C GLY A 19 -24.22 -6.37 5.02
N ALA A 20 -23.60 -5.27 5.46
CA ALA A 20 -22.85 -4.43 4.55
C ALA A 20 -21.83 -5.31 3.83
N ALA A 21 -21.78 -5.23 2.48
CA ALA A 21 -20.83 -6.01 1.70
C ALA A 21 -19.40 -5.69 2.20
N GLU A 22 -18.58 -6.72 2.35
CA GLU A 22 -17.19 -6.53 2.74
C GLU A 22 -16.46 -5.73 1.67
N PRO A 23 -15.58 -4.76 2.05
CA PRO A 23 -14.86 -3.95 1.08
C PRO A 23 -13.92 -4.82 0.25
N ARG A 24 -13.86 -4.51 -1.04
CA ARG A 24 -13.03 -5.23 -2.03
C ARG A 24 -11.64 -4.65 -2.07
N PHE A 25 -10.67 -5.51 -2.39
CA PHE A 25 -9.27 -5.15 -2.51
C PHE A 25 -8.65 -5.82 -3.73
N THR A 26 -7.76 -5.11 -4.42
CA THR A 26 -6.84 -5.69 -5.40
C THR A 26 -5.49 -5.93 -4.73
N VAL A 27 -4.97 -7.14 -4.88
CA VAL A 27 -3.69 -7.58 -4.31
C VAL A 27 -2.77 -7.99 -5.43
N VAL A 28 -1.55 -7.48 -5.42
CA VAL A 28 -0.48 -7.87 -6.35
C VAL A 28 0.72 -8.33 -5.54
N THR A 29 1.09 -9.59 -5.69
CA THR A 29 2.29 -10.15 -5.06
C THR A 29 3.44 -10.15 -6.06
N VAL A 30 4.57 -9.60 -5.66
CA VAL A 30 5.81 -9.54 -6.44
C VAL A 30 6.87 -10.38 -5.73
N ASP A 31 7.43 -11.35 -6.45
CA ASP A 31 8.57 -12.14 -5.98
C ASP A 31 9.86 -11.54 -6.53
N PRO A 32 10.67 -10.86 -5.70
CA PRO A 32 11.89 -10.20 -6.16
C PRO A 32 12.97 -11.15 -6.68
N ALA A 33 12.88 -12.44 -6.35
CA ALA A 33 13.78 -13.46 -6.90
C ALA A 33 13.54 -13.73 -8.40
N HIS A 34 12.34 -13.41 -8.91
CA HIS A 34 11.92 -13.70 -10.28
C HIS A 34 11.43 -12.46 -11.03
N GLN A 35 11.21 -11.34 -10.36
CA GLN A 35 10.61 -10.13 -10.92
C GLN A 35 11.42 -8.90 -10.52
N ARG A 36 11.79 -8.09 -11.50
CA ARG A 36 12.58 -6.89 -11.26
C ARG A 36 11.71 -5.75 -10.72
N LEU A 37 11.66 -5.63 -9.39
CA LEU A 37 11.00 -4.54 -8.69
C LEU A 37 11.92 -3.32 -8.66
N GLN A 38 11.42 -2.15 -9.05
CA GLN A 38 12.18 -0.91 -9.14
C GLN A 38 11.38 0.29 -8.63
N LEU A 39 12.09 1.34 -8.21
CA LEU A 39 11.54 2.66 -7.91
C LEU A 39 11.84 3.63 -9.04
N PHE A 40 10.85 4.45 -9.37
CA PHE A 40 10.91 5.47 -10.42
C PHE A 40 10.46 6.82 -9.86
N LEU A 41 11.17 7.87 -10.21
CA LEU A 41 10.81 9.24 -9.85
C LEU A 41 10.85 10.15 -11.07
N ASN A 42 12.01 10.26 -11.71
CA ASN A 42 12.27 11.16 -12.82
C ASN A 42 12.63 10.41 -14.11
N ASP A 43 12.36 11.05 -15.24
CA ASP A 43 12.84 10.62 -16.55
C ASP A 43 14.35 10.98 -16.72
N GLU A 44 14.92 10.61 -17.87
CA GLU A 44 16.34 10.87 -18.19
C GLU A 44 16.70 12.36 -18.23
N GLN A 45 15.71 13.24 -18.35
CA GLN A 45 15.87 14.69 -18.33
C GLN A 45 15.67 15.30 -16.92
N GLY A 46 15.53 14.43 -15.89
CA GLY A 46 15.32 14.84 -14.50
C GLY A 46 13.90 15.32 -14.18
N ARG A 47 12.93 15.09 -15.05
CA ARG A 47 11.54 15.52 -14.86
C ARG A 47 10.70 14.39 -14.22
N PRO A 48 9.89 14.67 -13.20
CA PRO A 48 9.04 13.67 -12.59
C PRO A 48 8.10 13.01 -13.62
N TYR A 49 7.96 11.69 -13.56
CA TYR A 49 7.02 10.95 -14.42
C TYR A 49 5.57 11.38 -14.18
N ARG A 50 5.19 11.59 -12.95
CA ARG A 50 3.87 12.03 -12.47
C ARG A 50 2.71 11.08 -12.77
N ARG A 51 2.84 10.18 -13.75
CA ARG A 51 1.77 9.26 -14.18
C ARG A 51 2.33 7.90 -14.52
N LEU A 52 1.58 6.85 -14.15
CA LEU A 52 1.95 5.46 -14.43
C LEU A 52 2.04 5.20 -15.93
N GLU A 53 1.13 5.76 -16.71
CA GLU A 53 1.14 5.68 -18.17
C GLU A 53 2.39 6.32 -18.80
N LYS A 54 2.82 7.48 -18.30
CA LYS A 54 4.06 8.13 -18.81
C LYS A 54 5.29 7.30 -18.52
N LEU A 55 5.35 6.67 -17.35
CA LEU A 55 6.41 5.71 -17.03
C LEU A 55 6.38 4.53 -18.01
N ALA A 56 5.19 3.93 -18.26
CA ALA A 56 5.06 2.83 -19.20
C ALA A 56 5.51 3.20 -20.62
N GLN A 57 5.12 4.39 -21.09
CA GLN A 57 5.53 4.91 -22.40
C GLN A 57 7.05 5.19 -22.47
N ALA A 58 7.66 5.68 -21.40
CA ALA A 58 9.09 5.92 -21.35
C ALA A 58 9.87 4.60 -21.40
N LEU A 59 9.46 3.60 -20.63
CA LEU A 59 10.08 2.28 -20.63
C LEU A 59 9.95 1.58 -22.02
N ALA A 60 8.80 1.71 -22.67
CA ALA A 60 8.56 1.13 -23.99
C ALA A 60 9.50 1.68 -25.10
N LYS A 61 10.01 2.91 -24.95
CA LYS A 61 11.00 3.47 -25.89
C LYS A 61 12.36 2.75 -25.82
N HIS A 62 12.60 2.00 -24.76
CA HIS A 62 13.82 1.23 -24.51
C HIS A 62 13.55 -0.29 -24.51
N ASP A 63 12.49 -0.73 -25.22
CA ASP A 63 12.06 -2.13 -25.34
C ASP A 63 11.79 -2.82 -23.97
N ARG A 64 11.46 -2.02 -22.94
CA ARG A 64 11.12 -2.50 -21.60
C ARG A 64 9.62 -2.39 -21.36
N LYS A 65 9.03 -3.38 -20.70
CA LYS A 65 7.58 -3.44 -20.46
C LYS A 65 7.24 -3.25 -18.99
N LEU A 66 6.49 -2.18 -18.66
CA LEU A 66 5.89 -2.06 -17.34
C LEU A 66 4.74 -3.06 -17.19
N VAL A 67 4.83 -4.00 -16.26
CA VAL A 67 3.82 -5.04 -16.02
C VAL A 67 2.96 -4.78 -14.80
N PHE A 68 3.50 -4.03 -13.84
CA PHE A 68 2.83 -3.55 -12.64
C PHE A 68 3.44 -2.23 -12.20
N ALA A 69 2.63 -1.29 -11.73
CA ALA A 69 3.12 -0.15 -10.97
C ALA A 69 2.04 0.41 -10.02
N MET A 70 2.50 1.03 -8.95
CA MET A 70 1.68 1.71 -7.95
C MET A 70 2.42 2.97 -7.48
N ASN A 71 1.69 3.99 -6.99
CA ASN A 71 2.32 5.08 -6.26
C ASN A 71 3.02 4.54 -5.01
N ALA A 72 4.21 5.07 -4.71
CA ALA A 72 5.03 4.67 -3.56
C ALA A 72 4.88 5.64 -2.38
N GLY A 73 6.00 6.03 -1.76
CA GLY A 73 6.00 6.91 -0.60
C GLY A 73 5.55 8.34 -0.90
N MET A 74 5.29 9.09 0.16
CA MET A 74 4.79 10.48 0.09
C MET A 74 5.84 11.46 -0.45
N TYR A 75 5.37 12.55 -1.02
CA TYR A 75 6.17 13.53 -1.74
C TYR A 75 5.72 14.97 -1.46
N HIS A 76 6.60 15.93 -1.73
CA HIS A 76 6.37 17.36 -1.65
C HIS A 76 5.66 17.89 -2.91
N ALA A 77 5.25 19.15 -2.90
CA ALA A 77 4.59 19.78 -4.03
C ALA A 77 5.45 19.82 -5.33
N ASP A 78 6.76 19.72 -5.19
CA ASP A 78 7.72 19.59 -6.29
C ASP A 78 7.97 18.14 -6.73
N PHE A 79 7.21 17.19 -6.19
CA PHE A 79 7.32 15.74 -6.41
C PHE A 79 8.55 15.07 -5.78
N SER A 80 9.39 15.78 -5.06
CA SER A 80 10.51 15.20 -4.30
C SER A 80 10.00 14.34 -3.14
N PRO A 81 10.65 13.21 -2.80
CA PRO A 81 10.26 12.36 -1.68
C PRO A 81 10.33 13.10 -0.34
N VAL A 82 9.32 12.91 0.53
CA VAL A 82 9.34 13.47 1.91
C VAL A 82 10.36 12.77 2.81
N GLY A 83 10.69 11.53 2.53
CA GLY A 83 11.60 10.71 3.32
C GLY A 83 12.55 9.90 2.46
N LEU A 84 13.09 8.83 3.05
CA LEU A 84 14.07 7.99 2.38
C LEU A 84 13.59 7.52 1.01
N TYR A 85 14.48 7.69 0.04
CA TYR A 85 14.30 7.16 -1.30
C TYR A 85 15.63 6.61 -1.81
N ILE A 86 15.70 5.29 -2.00
CA ILE A 86 16.84 4.58 -2.57
C ILE A 86 16.38 3.89 -3.84
N ALA A 87 17.03 4.18 -4.96
CA ALA A 87 16.81 3.49 -6.23
C ALA A 87 18.12 2.94 -6.77
N ASP A 88 18.12 1.71 -7.23
CA ASP A 88 19.31 0.99 -7.73
C ASP A 88 20.52 1.07 -6.77
N GLY A 89 20.25 1.01 -5.46
CA GLY A 89 21.27 1.11 -4.40
C GLY A 89 21.80 2.51 -4.11
N VAL A 90 21.28 3.55 -4.78
CA VAL A 90 21.69 4.94 -4.60
C VAL A 90 20.64 5.71 -3.79
N ALA A 91 21.05 6.30 -2.67
CA ALA A 91 20.19 7.15 -1.85
C ALA A 91 20.05 8.53 -2.49
N LEU A 92 18.84 8.84 -2.96
CA LEU A 92 18.49 10.12 -3.59
C LEU A 92 17.76 11.07 -2.62
N SER A 93 17.21 10.55 -1.52
CA SER A 93 16.63 11.34 -0.42
C SER A 93 16.94 10.64 0.91
N PRO A 94 17.29 11.41 1.97
CA PRO A 94 17.70 10.84 3.25
C PRO A 94 16.51 10.32 4.06
N LEU A 95 16.82 9.48 5.06
CA LEU A 95 15.86 9.06 6.08
C LEU A 95 15.31 10.27 6.86
N ASN A 96 14.00 10.36 6.96
CA ASN A 96 13.32 11.44 7.67
C ASN A 96 12.72 10.93 8.99
N LEU A 97 13.35 11.25 10.10
CA LEU A 97 12.89 10.95 11.46
C LEU A 97 12.27 12.16 12.17
N ALA A 98 12.06 13.28 11.48
CA ALA A 98 11.47 14.48 12.05
C ALA A 98 10.03 14.26 12.52
N HIS A 99 9.56 15.14 13.40
CA HIS A 99 8.16 15.25 13.74
C HIS A 99 7.45 16.26 12.84
N GLY A 100 6.15 16.05 12.59
CA GLY A 100 5.39 16.93 11.69
C GLY A 100 3.90 16.65 11.75
N LYS A 101 3.17 17.25 10.82
CA LYS A 101 1.72 17.05 10.63
C LYS A 101 1.45 16.18 9.40
N GLY A 102 0.30 15.50 9.41
CA GLY A 102 -0.13 14.64 8.31
C GLY A 102 0.31 13.18 8.47
N ASN A 103 -0.17 12.35 7.56
CA ASN A 103 -0.05 10.90 7.65
C ASN A 103 1.39 10.40 7.67
N PHE A 104 2.31 11.04 6.92
CA PHE A 104 3.72 10.68 6.92
C PHE A 104 4.34 10.69 8.34
N PHE A 105 3.92 11.65 9.17
CA PHE A 105 4.48 11.86 10.50
C PHE A 105 3.73 11.14 11.62
N LEU A 106 2.62 10.44 11.32
CA LEU A 106 1.96 9.57 12.29
C LEU A 106 2.89 8.39 12.62
N ARG A 107 3.16 8.20 13.91
CA ARG A 107 4.08 7.16 14.40
C ARG A 107 3.36 5.86 14.76
N PRO A 108 4.04 4.72 14.59
CA PRO A 108 5.29 4.58 13.84
C PRO A 108 5.07 4.83 12.35
N ASN A 109 6.02 5.48 11.68
CA ASN A 109 6.12 5.47 10.23
C ASN A 109 7.19 4.46 9.81
N GLY A 110 7.24 4.12 8.53
CA GLY A 110 8.04 2.98 8.10
C GLY A 110 8.74 3.15 6.76
N VAL A 111 9.54 2.16 6.46
CA VAL A 111 10.26 2.01 5.19
C VAL A 111 9.90 0.66 4.59
N PHE A 112 9.44 0.67 3.34
CA PHE A 112 9.47 -0.52 2.49
C PHE A 112 10.83 -0.58 1.80
N LEU A 113 11.48 -1.74 1.83
CA LEU A 113 12.81 -1.92 1.26
C LEU A 113 12.99 -3.32 0.65
N LEU A 114 13.96 -3.40 -0.27
CA LEU A 114 14.43 -4.63 -0.86
C LEU A 114 15.92 -4.80 -0.57
N THR A 115 16.29 -5.97 -0.04
CA THR A 115 17.66 -6.40 0.21
C THR A 115 17.94 -7.72 -0.52
N ASP A 116 19.15 -8.28 -0.38
CA ASP A 116 19.47 -9.63 -0.88
C ASP A 116 18.62 -10.72 -0.21
N ALA A 117 18.08 -10.46 0.98
CA ALA A 117 17.17 -11.36 1.70
C ALA A 117 15.69 -11.25 1.27
N GLY A 118 15.37 -10.36 0.32
CA GLY A 118 14.02 -10.11 -0.18
C GLY A 118 13.38 -8.82 0.32
N ALA A 119 12.07 -8.71 0.12
CA ALA A 119 11.29 -7.54 0.52
C ALA A 119 11.03 -7.52 2.03
N ARG A 120 11.06 -6.32 2.62
CA ARG A 120 10.77 -6.07 4.03
C ARG A 120 10.02 -4.76 4.22
N VAL A 121 9.26 -4.69 5.31
CA VAL A 121 8.72 -3.45 5.88
C VAL A 121 9.23 -3.36 7.31
N ILE A 122 9.82 -2.22 7.67
CA ILE A 122 10.35 -1.97 9.02
C ILE A 122 9.94 -0.60 9.50
N GLU A 123 9.96 -0.36 10.80
CA GLU A 123 9.83 0.99 11.35
C GLU A 123 11.03 1.86 10.93
N SER A 124 10.77 3.13 10.63
CA SER A 124 11.84 4.04 10.20
C SER A 124 12.95 4.19 11.24
N SER A 125 12.61 4.07 12.53
CA SER A 125 13.56 4.13 13.64
C SER A 125 14.53 2.95 13.70
N GLU A 126 14.17 1.82 13.08
CA GLU A 126 14.99 0.60 13.06
C GLU A 126 16.04 0.62 11.93
N LEU A 127 15.78 1.43 10.89
CA LEU A 127 16.64 1.44 9.69
C LEU A 127 18.13 1.73 9.98
N PRO A 128 18.51 2.64 10.91
CA PRO A 128 19.93 2.91 11.19
C PRO A 128 20.70 1.70 11.75
N ALA A 129 20.01 0.71 12.30
CA ALA A 129 20.60 -0.52 12.81
C ALA A 129 20.65 -1.65 11.75
N LEU A 130 20.10 -1.41 10.57
CA LEU A 130 20.11 -2.36 9.46
C LEU A 130 21.46 -2.30 8.74
N HIS A 131 22.15 -3.45 8.63
CA HIS A 131 23.44 -3.57 7.95
C HIS A 131 23.34 -4.23 6.58
N ASP A 132 22.13 -4.63 6.17
CA ASP A 132 21.90 -5.24 4.87
C ASP A 132 22.12 -4.26 3.73
N LYS A 133 22.60 -4.75 2.59
CA LYS A 133 22.65 -3.96 1.37
C LYS A 133 21.24 -3.70 0.85
N ILE A 134 20.86 -2.43 0.78
CA ILE A 134 19.54 -2.01 0.32
C ILE A 134 19.62 -1.70 -1.18
N HIS A 135 18.81 -2.40 -1.99
CA HIS A 135 18.71 -2.18 -3.43
C HIS A 135 17.70 -1.07 -3.77
N LEU A 136 16.57 -1.06 -3.06
CA LEU A 136 15.59 0.02 -3.13
C LEU A 136 14.96 0.24 -1.76
N ALA A 137 14.53 1.48 -1.49
CA ALA A 137 13.75 1.81 -0.31
C ALA A 137 12.86 3.03 -0.56
N THR A 138 11.67 3.02 0.03
CA THR A 138 10.78 4.18 0.06
C THR A 138 10.16 4.32 1.45
N GLN A 139 10.31 5.51 2.04
CA GLN A 139 9.71 5.83 3.33
C GLN A 139 8.31 6.41 3.14
N SER A 140 7.40 6.04 4.02
CA SER A 140 6.03 6.54 4.04
C SER A 140 5.45 6.45 5.46
N GLY A 141 4.17 6.70 5.60
CA GLY A 141 3.51 6.58 6.89
C GLY A 141 2.01 6.82 6.87
N PRO A 142 1.35 6.32 7.90
CA PRO A 142 1.87 5.56 9.04
C PRO A 142 2.12 4.08 8.70
N MET A 143 2.82 3.35 9.59
CA MET A 143 2.72 1.91 9.63
C MET A 143 1.27 1.52 9.90
N LEU A 144 0.73 0.61 9.09
CA LEU A 144 -0.60 0.03 9.27
C LEU A 144 -0.57 -1.07 10.32
N LEU A 145 0.49 -1.87 10.25
CA LEU A 145 0.81 -2.93 11.20
C LEU A 145 2.28 -2.80 11.60
N SER A 146 2.55 -3.03 12.88
CA SER A 146 3.89 -3.21 13.41
C SER A 146 3.89 -4.45 14.30
N HIS A 147 4.73 -5.44 13.99
CA HIS A 147 4.84 -6.71 14.71
C HIS A 147 3.50 -7.45 14.86
N GLY A 148 2.61 -7.36 13.86
CA GLY A 148 1.29 -7.99 13.85
C GLY A 148 0.20 -7.19 14.58
N VAL A 149 0.55 -6.05 15.16
CA VAL A 149 -0.39 -5.17 15.88
C VAL A 149 -0.86 -4.05 14.96
N ILE A 150 -2.17 -3.83 14.89
CA ILE A 150 -2.75 -2.67 14.20
C ILE A 150 -2.30 -1.40 14.94
N ASN A 151 -1.88 -0.40 14.18
CA ASN A 151 -1.46 0.88 14.78
C ASN A 151 -2.55 1.41 15.72
N PRO A 152 -2.24 1.62 17.02
CA PRO A 152 -3.22 2.00 18.03
C PRO A 152 -3.88 3.36 17.83
N VAL A 153 -3.30 4.21 16.97
CA VAL A 153 -3.96 5.49 16.61
C VAL A 153 -5.18 5.30 15.70
N PHE A 154 -5.42 4.12 15.14
CA PHE A 154 -6.56 3.86 14.26
C PHE A 154 -7.81 3.50 15.04
N ASP A 155 -8.73 4.43 15.14
CA ASP A 155 -10.03 4.21 15.78
C ASP A 155 -10.90 3.24 14.93
N PRO A 156 -11.34 2.10 15.49
CA PRO A 156 -12.27 1.19 14.82
C PRO A 156 -13.60 1.83 14.45
N GLY A 157 -14.04 2.86 15.21
CA GLY A 157 -15.27 3.62 14.96
C GLY A 157 -15.11 4.79 13.99
N SER A 158 -13.92 4.99 13.40
CA SER A 158 -13.65 6.08 12.48
C SER A 158 -14.60 6.07 11.28
N ARG A 159 -15.05 7.26 10.88
CA ARG A 159 -15.83 7.49 9.66
C ARG A 159 -14.97 8.04 8.51
N SER A 160 -13.67 8.21 8.70
CA SER A 160 -12.74 8.72 7.69
C SER A 160 -12.41 7.60 6.70
N VAL A 161 -13.21 7.49 5.65
CA VAL A 161 -13.09 6.48 4.59
C VAL A 161 -12.48 7.09 3.33
N HIS A 162 -11.48 6.42 2.78
CA HIS A 162 -10.78 6.81 1.54
C HIS A 162 -10.35 5.55 0.79
N LEU A 163 -10.10 5.70 -0.51
CA LEU A 163 -9.30 4.70 -1.21
C LEU A 163 -7.89 4.71 -0.62
N ARG A 164 -7.36 3.52 -0.39
CA ARG A 164 -6.05 3.38 0.27
C ARG A 164 -5.20 2.37 -0.46
N ASN A 165 -3.90 2.60 -0.46
CA ASN A 165 -2.94 1.61 -0.87
C ASN A 165 -1.84 1.44 0.18
N GLY A 166 -1.21 0.30 0.14
CA GLY A 166 -0.15 -0.06 1.09
C GLY A 166 0.64 -1.25 0.60
N VAL A 167 1.66 -1.56 1.34
CA VAL A 167 2.56 -2.69 1.06
C VAL A 167 2.91 -3.40 2.36
N CYS A 168 3.02 -4.72 2.28
CA CYS A 168 3.65 -5.54 3.30
C CYS A 168 4.65 -6.52 2.66
N ALA A 169 5.35 -7.28 3.48
CA ALA A 169 6.21 -8.35 3.03
C ALA A 169 5.80 -9.67 3.70
N VAL A 170 5.68 -10.73 2.90
CA VAL A 170 5.38 -12.09 3.36
C VAL A 170 6.37 -13.02 2.68
N ASP A 171 7.13 -13.78 3.47
CA ASP A 171 8.14 -14.72 2.97
C ASP A 171 9.12 -14.10 1.95
N GLY A 172 9.57 -12.86 2.21
CA GLY A 172 10.48 -12.12 1.34
C GLY A 172 9.85 -11.55 0.05
N LYS A 173 8.56 -11.82 -0.20
CA LYS A 173 7.80 -11.26 -1.33
C LYS A 173 7.11 -9.97 -0.94
N ALA A 174 7.05 -9.02 -1.86
CA ALA A 174 6.31 -7.78 -1.67
C ALA A 174 4.83 -8.00 -2.02
N VAL A 175 3.94 -7.61 -1.12
CA VAL A 175 2.48 -7.70 -1.29
C VAL A 175 1.91 -6.29 -1.32
N PHE A 176 1.56 -5.82 -2.50
CA PHE A 176 0.93 -4.52 -2.75
C PHE A 176 -0.58 -4.65 -2.72
N VAL A 177 -1.24 -3.74 -2.03
CA VAL A 177 -2.70 -3.76 -1.86
C VAL A 177 -3.28 -2.38 -2.14
N ILE A 178 -4.38 -2.36 -2.89
CA ILE A 178 -5.22 -1.15 -3.07
C ILE A 178 -6.67 -1.51 -2.78
N SER A 179 -7.37 -0.66 -2.03
CA SER A 179 -8.80 -0.82 -1.81
C SER A 179 -9.59 -0.35 -3.03
N GLU A 180 -10.60 -1.11 -3.45
CA GLU A 180 -11.53 -0.74 -4.51
C GLU A 180 -12.65 0.13 -3.98
N ASP A 181 -12.97 -0.04 -2.71
CA ASP A 181 -13.98 0.72 -1.99
C ASP A 181 -13.30 1.63 -0.94
N PRO A 182 -13.88 2.79 -0.60
CA PRO A 182 -13.38 3.63 0.48
C PRO A 182 -13.38 2.88 1.82
N VAL A 183 -12.25 2.85 2.51
CA VAL A 183 -12.08 2.16 3.79
C VAL A 183 -11.40 3.05 4.83
N THR A 184 -11.65 2.76 6.13
CA THR A 184 -10.90 3.38 7.23
C THR A 184 -9.48 2.80 7.30
N PHE A 185 -8.55 3.46 8.00
CA PHE A 185 -7.24 2.88 8.29
C PHE A 185 -7.34 1.56 9.06
N HIS A 186 -8.23 1.51 10.05
CA HIS A 186 -8.42 0.31 10.85
C HIS A 186 -8.92 -0.87 10.00
N ALA A 187 -9.93 -0.66 9.13
CA ALA A 187 -10.44 -1.71 8.25
C ALA A 187 -9.38 -2.20 7.26
N PHE A 188 -8.57 -1.28 6.70
CA PHE A 188 -7.49 -1.62 5.79
C PHE A 188 -6.38 -2.42 6.50
N ALA A 189 -5.94 -1.98 7.68
CA ALA A 189 -4.96 -2.69 8.49
C ALA A 189 -5.45 -4.08 8.90
N ARG A 190 -6.74 -4.21 9.28
CA ARG A 190 -7.36 -5.49 9.61
C ARG A 190 -7.32 -6.46 8.43
N TYR A 191 -7.63 -6.00 7.21
CA TYR A 191 -7.55 -6.84 6.01
C TYR A 191 -6.13 -7.36 5.78
N LEU A 192 -5.12 -6.48 5.85
CA LEU A 192 -3.71 -6.87 5.70
C LEU A 192 -3.29 -7.92 6.74
N ARG A 193 -3.70 -7.76 8.01
CA ARG A 193 -3.36 -8.69 9.08
C ARG A 193 -4.10 -10.01 8.97
N ASP A 194 -5.43 -9.95 8.81
CA ASP A 194 -6.28 -11.12 8.99
C ASP A 194 -6.39 -11.97 7.71
N ALA A 195 -6.50 -11.33 6.53
CA ALA A 195 -6.61 -12.01 5.26
C ALA A 195 -5.23 -12.34 4.64
N LEU A 196 -4.31 -11.36 4.65
CA LEU A 196 -3.02 -11.52 3.97
C LEU A 196 -1.88 -11.95 4.90
N LYS A 197 -2.13 -12.06 6.21
CA LYS A 197 -1.16 -12.48 7.23
C LYS A 197 0.09 -11.60 7.29
N CYS A 198 -0.05 -10.34 6.89
CA CYS A 198 1.03 -9.38 7.03
C CYS A 198 1.36 -9.16 8.51
N ARG A 199 2.64 -9.18 8.85
CA ARG A 199 3.14 -8.86 10.18
C ARG A 199 3.44 -7.36 10.33
N ASP A 200 4.12 -6.82 9.31
CA ASP A 200 4.47 -5.42 9.22
C ASP A 200 3.93 -4.87 7.90
N ALA A 201 3.22 -3.73 7.94
CA ALA A 201 2.59 -3.16 6.75
C ALA A 201 2.66 -1.64 6.78
N LEU A 202 2.96 -1.07 5.63
CA LEU A 202 3.15 0.36 5.43
C LEU A 202 2.04 0.94 4.57
N TYR A 203 1.43 2.04 5.01
CA TYR A 203 0.59 2.87 4.18
C TYR A 203 1.45 3.65 3.19
N LEU A 204 1.08 3.60 1.92
CA LEU A 204 1.64 4.45 0.88
C LEU A 204 0.81 5.73 0.74
N ASP A 205 1.07 6.60 -0.25
CA ASP A 205 0.28 7.83 -0.38
C ASP A 205 -1.14 7.54 -0.91
N GLY A 206 -2.05 7.23 0.01
CA GLY A 206 -3.41 6.82 -0.32
C GLY A 206 -4.28 7.93 -0.91
N SER A 207 -3.94 9.21 -0.74
CA SER A 207 -4.69 10.32 -1.37
C SER A 207 -4.62 10.27 -2.89
N VAL A 208 -3.57 9.64 -3.42
CA VAL A 208 -3.30 9.46 -4.86
C VAL A 208 -3.30 7.99 -5.28
N SER A 209 -3.88 7.09 -4.46
CA SER A 209 -3.90 5.64 -4.72
C SER A 209 -4.18 5.31 -6.17
N SER A 210 -3.19 4.74 -6.85
CA SER A 210 -3.23 4.45 -8.29
C SER A 210 -2.49 3.17 -8.60
N LEU A 211 -3.07 2.37 -9.50
CA LEU A 211 -2.55 1.08 -9.94
C LEU A 211 -2.50 1.03 -11.47
N TYR A 212 -1.39 0.53 -11.99
CA TYR A 212 -1.22 0.13 -13.38
C TYR A 212 -0.95 -1.38 -13.43
N SER A 213 -1.75 -2.10 -14.17
CA SER A 213 -1.52 -3.53 -14.45
C SER A 213 -2.28 -3.93 -15.72
N PRO A 214 -1.59 -4.12 -16.85
CA PRO A 214 -2.22 -4.59 -18.09
C PRO A 214 -2.93 -5.94 -17.91
N ALA A 215 -2.37 -6.83 -17.07
CA ALA A 215 -2.97 -8.14 -16.80
C ALA A 215 -4.34 -8.04 -16.11
N LEU A 216 -4.57 -6.96 -15.35
CA LEU A 216 -5.85 -6.67 -14.69
C LEU A 216 -6.71 -5.67 -15.49
N GLY A 217 -6.27 -5.25 -16.69
CA GLY A 217 -6.94 -4.24 -17.49
C GLY A 217 -6.96 -2.86 -16.80
N ARG A 218 -5.99 -2.55 -15.93
CA ARG A 218 -6.03 -1.39 -15.06
C ARG A 218 -4.94 -0.36 -15.39
N ASN A 219 -5.36 0.91 -15.46
CA ASN A 219 -4.50 2.07 -15.64
C ASN A 219 -5.18 3.29 -14.97
N ASP A 220 -4.86 3.53 -13.72
CA ASP A 220 -5.50 4.60 -12.93
C ASP A 220 -4.88 5.97 -13.23
N HIS A 221 -5.73 6.99 -13.34
CA HIS A 221 -5.35 8.38 -13.66
C HIS A 221 -5.86 9.39 -12.62
N ARG A 222 -5.88 9.02 -11.34
CA ARG A 222 -6.56 9.80 -10.31
C ARG A 222 -5.86 11.10 -9.94
N ALA A 223 -4.53 11.08 -9.91
CA ALA A 223 -3.71 12.23 -9.52
C ALA A 223 -2.33 12.19 -10.18
N GLU A 224 -1.58 13.27 -10.04
CA GLU A 224 -0.15 13.26 -10.33
C GLU A 224 0.60 12.61 -9.16
N LEU A 225 1.64 11.84 -9.47
CA LEU A 225 2.39 11.00 -8.54
C LEU A 225 3.82 11.52 -8.38
N GLY A 226 4.36 11.42 -7.16
CA GLY A 226 5.80 11.50 -6.91
C GLY A 226 6.47 10.15 -7.16
N PRO A 227 7.04 9.49 -6.15
CA PRO A 227 7.64 8.18 -6.26
C PRO A 227 6.67 7.12 -6.76
N ILE A 228 7.12 6.31 -7.71
CA ILE A 228 6.39 5.17 -8.28
C ILE A 228 7.20 3.91 -8.00
N ILE A 229 6.53 2.82 -7.61
CA ILE A 229 7.12 1.49 -7.50
C ILE A 229 6.50 0.60 -8.59
N GLY A 230 7.32 -0.21 -9.26
CA GLY A 230 6.80 -1.04 -10.34
C GLY A 230 7.69 -2.22 -10.70
N VAL A 231 7.12 -3.15 -11.44
CA VAL A 231 7.79 -4.32 -12.02
C VAL A 231 7.94 -4.12 -13.50
N VAL A 232 9.15 -4.32 -13.98
CA VAL A 232 9.51 -4.23 -15.40
C VAL A 232 9.92 -5.61 -15.89
N ALA A 233 9.35 -6.03 -17.00
CA ALA A 233 9.81 -7.15 -17.79
C ALA A 233 10.72 -6.65 -18.92
N ASP A 234 11.77 -7.40 -19.17
CA ASP A 234 12.67 -7.22 -20.31
C ASP A 234 12.01 -7.77 -21.59
#